data_3ede6fe5236dadb2830ddbf77c218903
#
_entry.id   3ede6fe5236dadb2830ddbf77c218903
#
_cell.length_a   1.000
_cell.length_b   1.000
_cell.length_c   1.000
_cell.angle_alpha   90.00
_cell.angle_beta   90.00
_cell.angle_gamma   90.00
#
_symmetry.space_group_name_H-M   'P 1'
#
loop_
_entity.id
_entity.type
_entity.pdbx_description
1 polymer ?
#
loop_
_entity_poly.entity_id
_entity_poly.type
_entity_poly.pdbx_seq_one_letter_code
_entity_poly.pdbx_strand_id
1 'polypeptide(L)'
;MATKYHCFRNYSRLYGVPGIPSEEEENALTNAAFEAFQGARQIEIRPSGTVVEIATFWRRTPHYENVMKEQREDFMRRIAGLPYQVVLTGRSIMRDPYGAPGTPVRVAILIIHLEYRKP
;
A
#
# COMPACT_ATOMS: atom_id res chain seq x y z
N MET A 1 0.70 5.12 -17.32
CA MET A 1 1.45 6.11 -16.57
C MET A 1 0.60 7.19 -15.93
N ALA A 2 -0.56 7.42 -16.42
CA ALA A 2 -1.43 8.46 -15.87
C ALA A 2 -1.94 8.14 -14.47
N THR A 3 -1.95 6.90 -14.08
CA THR A 3 -2.51 6.50 -12.78
C THR A 3 -1.88 7.20 -11.59
N LYS A 4 -0.59 7.52 -11.68
CA LYS A 4 0.09 8.21 -10.59
C LYS A 4 -0.50 9.57 -10.29
N TYR A 5 -1.06 10.23 -11.28
CA TYR A 5 -1.60 11.58 -11.11
C TYR A 5 -2.92 11.58 -10.35
N HIS A 6 -3.57 10.42 -10.31
CA HIS A 6 -4.86 10.29 -9.65
C HIS A 6 -4.74 9.53 -8.33
N CYS A 7 -3.54 9.18 -7.93
CA CYS A 7 -3.29 8.44 -6.72
C CYS A 7 -2.94 9.40 -5.58
N PHE A 8 -3.72 9.36 -4.52
CA PHE A 8 -3.38 10.07 -3.30
C PHE A 8 -2.25 9.30 -2.61
N ARG A 9 -1.19 10.02 -2.31
CA ARG A 9 -0.06 9.48 -1.60
C ARG A 9 -0.04 10.06 -0.22
N ASN A 10 -0.53 9.30 0.73
CA ASN A 10 -0.53 9.70 2.12
C ASN A 10 0.52 8.86 2.84
N TYR A 11 1.52 9.53 3.38
CA TYR A 11 2.70 8.89 3.88
C TYR A 11 3.16 9.56 5.17
N SER A 12 3.15 8.79 6.24
CA SER A 12 3.63 9.24 7.54
C SER A 12 5.06 8.79 7.73
N ARG A 13 5.84 9.60 8.44
CA ARG A 13 7.21 9.24 8.77
C ARG A 13 7.24 7.96 9.59
N LEU A 14 8.09 7.03 9.19
CA LEU A 14 8.20 5.73 9.83
C LEU A 14 9.42 5.59 10.72
N TYR A 15 10.51 6.26 10.39
CA TYR A 15 11.69 6.15 11.23
C TYR A 15 11.43 6.82 12.58
N GLY A 16 11.95 6.24 13.64
CA GLY A 16 11.62 6.66 14.99
C GLY A 16 10.59 5.79 15.66
N VAL A 17 9.86 4.99 14.88
CA VAL A 17 8.99 3.93 15.43
C VAL A 17 9.91 2.77 15.81
N PRO A 18 9.72 2.14 16.99
CA PRO A 18 10.58 1.03 17.39
C PRO A 18 10.67 -0.04 16.30
N GLY A 19 11.90 -0.40 15.94
CA GLY A 19 12.16 -1.41 14.92
C GLY A 19 12.10 -0.91 13.49
N ILE A 20 11.77 0.36 13.28
CA ILE A 20 11.70 0.92 11.94
C ILE A 20 13.05 1.52 11.55
N PRO A 21 13.43 1.37 10.28
CA PRO A 21 14.78 1.64 9.80
C PRO A 21 15.09 3.12 9.64
N SER A 22 16.26 3.35 9.03
CA SER A 22 16.68 4.67 8.62
C SER A 22 15.74 5.25 7.55
N GLU A 23 15.88 6.54 7.32
CA GLU A 23 15.12 7.22 6.26
C GLU A 23 15.35 6.58 4.90
N GLU A 24 16.57 6.12 4.63
CA GLU A 24 16.91 5.50 3.38
C GLU A 24 16.10 4.20 3.14
N GLU A 25 16.02 3.36 4.17
CA GLU A 25 15.26 2.11 4.08
C GLU A 25 13.76 2.38 3.99
N GLU A 26 13.30 3.40 4.69
CA GLU A 26 11.92 3.85 4.61
C GLU A 26 11.58 4.30 3.18
N ASN A 27 12.46 5.06 2.57
CA ASN A 27 12.26 5.53 1.19
C ASN A 27 12.26 4.38 0.20
N ALA A 28 13.11 3.38 0.41
CA ALA A 28 13.13 2.19 -0.44
C ALA A 28 11.78 1.46 -0.40
N LEU A 29 11.20 1.32 0.78
CA LEU A 29 9.89 0.70 0.94
C LEU A 29 8.80 1.51 0.26
N THR A 30 8.82 2.82 0.48
CA THR A 30 7.84 3.74 -0.11
C THR A 30 7.88 3.67 -1.63
N ASN A 31 9.07 3.70 -2.19
CA ASN A 31 9.25 3.61 -3.64
C ASN A 31 8.75 2.27 -4.18
N ALA A 32 9.05 1.18 -3.49
CA ALA A 32 8.58 -0.13 -3.89
C ALA A 32 7.05 -0.17 -3.96
N ALA A 33 6.38 0.37 -2.94
CA ALA A 33 4.93 0.38 -2.89
C ALA A 33 4.34 1.23 -4.02
N PHE A 34 4.85 2.44 -4.19
CA PHE A 34 4.31 3.36 -5.20
C PHE A 34 4.57 2.87 -6.63
N GLU A 35 5.68 2.18 -6.85
CA GLU A 35 5.99 1.64 -8.16
C GLU A 35 5.20 0.36 -8.47
N ALA A 36 4.96 -0.45 -7.46
CA ALA A 36 4.23 -1.69 -7.65
C ALA A 36 2.73 -1.47 -7.83
N PHE A 37 2.14 -0.61 -7.00
CA PHE A 37 0.68 -0.43 -6.96
C PHE A 37 0.20 0.72 -7.85
N GLN A 38 0.59 0.68 -9.12
CA GLN A 38 0.23 1.72 -10.08
C GLN A 38 -1.27 1.80 -10.35
N GLY A 39 -1.97 0.67 -10.24
CA GLY A 39 -3.41 0.62 -10.47
C GLY A 39 -4.25 1.04 -9.27
N ALA A 40 -3.64 1.21 -8.11
CA ALA A 40 -4.35 1.66 -6.94
C ALA A 40 -4.73 3.14 -7.09
N ARG A 41 -5.94 3.47 -6.69
CA ARG A 41 -6.42 4.85 -6.70
C ARG A 41 -5.74 5.67 -5.63
N GLN A 42 -5.43 5.03 -4.50
CA GLN A 42 -4.84 5.68 -3.34
C GLN A 42 -3.94 4.69 -2.64
N ILE A 43 -2.83 5.18 -2.13
CA ILE A 43 -1.90 4.40 -1.32
C ILE A 43 -1.62 5.20 -0.06
N GLU A 44 -1.77 4.54 1.10
CA GLU A 44 -1.43 5.12 2.39
C GLU A 44 -0.38 4.24 3.05
N ILE A 45 0.69 4.84 3.52
CA ILE A 45 1.76 4.14 4.23
C ILE A 45 1.92 4.82 5.57
N ARG A 46 1.78 4.05 6.65
CA ARG A 46 1.80 4.63 7.99
C ARG A 46 2.23 3.60 9.03
N PRO A 47 2.75 4.06 10.16
CA PRO A 47 3.04 3.14 11.26
C PRO A 47 1.75 2.64 11.89
N SER A 48 1.76 1.40 12.34
CA SER A 48 0.64 0.78 13.04
C SER A 48 1.24 -0.12 14.13
N GLY A 49 1.45 0.43 15.32
CA GLY A 49 2.16 -0.27 16.38
C GLY A 49 3.61 -0.51 16.01
N THR A 50 4.03 -1.77 15.97
CA THR A 50 5.41 -2.15 15.61
C THR A 50 5.55 -2.55 14.14
N VAL A 51 4.48 -2.40 13.36
CA VAL A 51 4.49 -2.75 11.95
C VAL A 51 4.24 -1.52 11.09
N VAL A 52 4.54 -1.66 9.81
CA VAL A 52 4.21 -0.66 8.80
C VAL A 52 2.97 -1.15 8.08
N GLU A 53 1.95 -0.33 8.02
CA GLU A 53 0.74 -0.63 7.30
C GLU A 53 0.77 0.04 5.93
N ILE A 54 0.55 -0.76 4.88
CA ILE A 54 0.36 -0.24 3.54
C ILE A 54 -1.08 -0.55 3.15
N ALA A 55 -1.88 0.50 2.97
CA ALA A 55 -3.27 0.37 2.55
C ALA A 55 -3.40 0.87 1.13
N THR A 56 -3.90 0.02 0.25
CA THR A 56 -4.13 0.36 -1.16
C THR A 56 -5.62 0.30 -1.45
N PHE A 57 -6.13 1.33 -2.13
CA PHE A 57 -7.55 1.51 -2.40
C PHE A 57 -7.80 1.38 -3.89
N TRP A 58 -8.73 0.51 -4.28
CA TRP A 58 -8.95 0.12 -5.68
C TRP A 58 -10.40 0.34 -6.07
N ARG A 59 -10.62 0.98 -7.19
CA ARG A 59 -11.97 1.02 -7.75
C ARG A 59 -12.36 -0.37 -8.24
N ARG A 60 -13.62 -0.73 -8.00
CA ARG A 60 -14.12 -2.04 -8.40
C ARG A 60 -14.53 -2.02 -9.88
N THR A 61 -13.57 -1.78 -10.73
CA THR A 61 -13.75 -1.86 -12.18
C THR A 61 -13.66 -3.33 -12.60
N PRO A 62 -14.12 -3.67 -13.82
CA PRO A 62 -13.89 -5.02 -14.33
C PRO A 62 -12.42 -5.40 -14.25
N HIS A 63 -12.13 -6.60 -13.82
CA HIS A 63 -10.77 -7.16 -13.73
C HIS A 63 -9.87 -6.49 -12.70
N TYR A 64 -10.42 -5.66 -11.80
CA TYR A 64 -9.57 -5.02 -10.80
C TYR A 64 -8.84 -6.06 -9.92
N GLU A 65 -9.47 -7.19 -9.66
CA GLU A 65 -8.88 -8.22 -8.81
C GLU A 65 -7.63 -8.81 -9.44
N ASN A 66 -7.63 -8.98 -10.76
CA ASN A 66 -6.45 -9.49 -11.47
C ASN A 66 -5.31 -8.49 -11.40
N VAL A 67 -5.59 -7.21 -11.62
CA VAL A 67 -4.58 -6.16 -11.54
C VAL A 67 -4.03 -6.06 -10.13
N MET A 68 -4.91 -6.07 -9.14
CA MET A 68 -4.51 -6.00 -7.75
C MET A 68 -3.60 -7.17 -7.37
N LYS A 69 -3.95 -8.38 -7.82
CA LYS A 69 -3.16 -9.57 -7.54
C LYS A 69 -1.78 -9.48 -8.19
N GLU A 70 -1.71 -9.08 -9.45
CA GLU A 70 -0.44 -8.95 -10.17
C GLU A 70 0.46 -7.92 -9.50
N GLN A 71 -0.11 -6.79 -9.11
CA GLN A 71 0.67 -5.72 -8.51
C GLN A 71 1.09 -6.06 -7.08
N ARG A 72 0.25 -6.81 -6.36
CA ARG A 72 0.66 -7.33 -5.06
C ARG A 72 1.86 -8.26 -5.20
N GLU A 73 1.83 -9.14 -6.20
CA GLU A 73 2.95 -10.05 -6.45
C GLU A 73 4.21 -9.27 -6.84
N ASP A 74 4.05 -8.23 -7.63
CA ASP A 74 5.18 -7.37 -7.98
C ASP A 74 5.75 -6.69 -6.74
N PHE A 75 4.89 -6.20 -5.86
CA PHE A 75 5.32 -5.61 -4.60
C PHE A 75 6.11 -6.62 -3.76
N MET A 76 5.61 -7.85 -3.65
CA MET A 76 6.30 -8.89 -2.89
C MET A 76 7.70 -9.16 -3.45
N ARG A 77 7.84 -9.15 -4.78
CA ARG A 77 9.16 -9.33 -5.39
C ARG A 77 10.08 -8.16 -5.08
N ARG A 78 9.55 -6.94 -5.11
CA ARG A 78 10.35 -5.74 -4.85
C ARG A 78 10.86 -5.68 -3.42
N ILE A 79 10.04 -6.09 -2.45
CA ILE A 79 10.46 -6.03 -1.05
C ILE A 79 11.30 -7.24 -0.65
N ALA A 80 11.41 -8.26 -1.49
CA ALA A 80 12.22 -9.45 -1.16
C ALA A 80 13.68 -9.11 -0.89
N GLY A 81 14.18 -8.03 -1.49
CA GLY A 81 15.55 -7.56 -1.25
C GLY A 81 15.66 -6.54 -0.12
N LEU A 82 14.58 -6.23 0.57
CA LEU A 82 14.54 -5.25 1.64
C LEU A 82 14.35 -5.96 2.98
N PRO A 83 14.74 -5.34 4.09
CA PRO A 83 14.62 -5.97 5.41
C PRO A 83 13.19 -5.90 5.97
N TYR A 84 12.21 -6.22 5.16
CA TYR A 84 10.81 -6.23 5.58
C TYR A 84 10.20 -7.59 5.32
N GLN A 85 9.32 -8.00 6.20
CA GLN A 85 8.58 -9.23 6.06
C GLN A 85 7.09 -8.97 6.20
N VAL A 86 6.31 -9.56 5.30
CA VAL A 86 4.85 -9.49 5.39
C VAL A 86 4.39 -10.36 6.56
N VAL A 87 3.66 -9.75 7.49
CA VAL A 87 3.10 -10.48 8.63
C VAL A 87 1.60 -10.66 8.51
N LEU A 88 0.94 -9.81 7.73
CA LEU A 88 -0.49 -9.92 7.53
C LEU A 88 -0.89 -9.30 6.20
N THR A 89 -1.80 -9.94 5.50
CA THR A 89 -2.45 -9.38 4.32
C THR A 89 -3.95 -9.59 4.46
N GLY A 90 -4.71 -8.50 4.25
CA GLY A 90 -6.14 -8.57 4.34
C GLY A 90 -6.82 -7.79 3.23
N ARG A 91 -8.08 -8.11 2.95
CA ARG A 91 -8.88 -7.36 1.99
C ARG A 91 -10.23 -7.04 2.62
N SER A 92 -10.75 -5.90 2.22
CA SER A 92 -12.11 -5.52 2.60
C SER A 92 -12.70 -4.63 1.50
N ILE A 93 -13.98 -4.34 1.63
CA ILE A 93 -14.68 -3.45 0.71
C ILE A 93 -15.38 -2.41 1.55
N MET A 94 -15.21 -1.16 1.16
CA MET A 94 -15.85 -0.08 1.87
C MET A 94 -16.43 0.94 0.89
N ARG A 95 -17.25 1.83 1.41
CA ARG A 95 -17.72 2.97 0.63
C ARG A 95 -16.53 3.86 0.30
N ASP A 96 -16.51 4.36 -0.92
CA ASP A 96 -15.45 5.26 -1.35
C ASP A 96 -15.57 6.60 -0.61
N PRO A 97 -14.61 6.95 0.26
CA PRO A 97 -14.67 8.22 0.99
C PRO A 97 -14.45 9.44 0.10
N TYR A 98 -13.95 9.20 -1.11
CA TYR A 98 -13.68 10.28 -2.08
C TYR A 98 -14.67 10.23 -3.24
N GLY A 99 -15.73 9.46 -3.12
CA GLY A 99 -16.76 9.40 -4.14
C GLY A 99 -17.64 10.63 -4.16
N ALA A 100 -18.29 10.88 -5.29
CA ALA A 100 -19.22 11.99 -5.40
C ALA A 100 -20.39 11.81 -4.43
N PRO A 101 -20.90 12.88 -3.84
CA PRO A 101 -22.07 12.78 -2.96
C PRO A 101 -23.26 12.12 -3.68
N GLY A 102 -23.92 11.22 -2.98
CA GLY A 102 -25.08 10.53 -3.52
C GLY A 102 -24.76 9.35 -4.42
N THR A 103 -23.49 9.12 -4.73
CA THR A 103 -23.07 7.98 -5.56
C THR A 103 -22.36 6.95 -4.68
N PRO A 104 -22.98 5.81 -4.39
CA PRO A 104 -22.37 4.79 -3.55
C PRO A 104 -21.31 4.03 -4.34
N VAL A 105 -20.16 4.62 -4.52
CA VAL A 105 -19.02 3.94 -5.14
C VAL A 105 -18.31 3.13 -4.05
N ARG A 106 -18.14 1.84 -4.29
CA ARG A 106 -17.39 0.97 -3.39
C ARG A 106 -15.97 0.82 -3.88
N VAL A 107 -15.05 0.75 -2.94
CA VAL A 107 -13.65 0.48 -3.22
C VAL A 107 -13.23 -0.77 -2.48
N ALA A 108 -12.35 -1.53 -3.11
CA ALA A 108 -11.67 -2.63 -2.45
C ALA A 108 -10.42 -2.08 -1.78
N ILE A 109 -10.11 -2.59 -0.60
CA ILE A 109 -8.92 -2.20 0.14
C ILE A 109 -8.06 -3.43 0.30
N LEU A 110 -6.80 -3.32 -0.12
CA LEU A 110 -5.79 -4.33 0.16
C LEU A 110 -4.85 -3.74 1.19
N ILE A 111 -4.77 -4.39 2.33
CA ILE A 111 -3.91 -3.96 3.44
C ILE A 111 -2.80 -4.97 3.61
N ILE A 112 -1.57 -4.47 3.68
CA ILE A 112 -0.39 -5.30 3.91
C ILE A 112 0.31 -4.74 5.13
N HIS A 113 0.54 -5.60 6.12
CA HIS A 113 1.34 -5.25 7.28
C HIS A 113 2.73 -5.86 7.16
N LEU A 114 3.73 -5.03 7.34
CA LEU A 114 5.13 -5.41 7.23
C LEU A 114 5.82 -5.19 8.56
N GLU A 115 6.72 -6.10 8.89
CA GLU A 115 7.60 -5.97 10.03
C GLU A 115 9.02 -5.78 9.53
N TYR A 116 9.74 -4.80 10.08
CA TYR A 116 11.14 -4.60 9.73
C TYR A 116 11.96 -5.70 10.40
N ARG A 117 12.74 -6.39 9.61
CA ARG A 117 13.59 -7.46 10.08
C ARG A 117 15.04 -7.12 9.81
N LYS A 118 15.73 -6.69 10.83
CA LYS A 118 17.16 -6.41 10.70
C LYS A 118 17.91 -7.72 10.54
N PRO A 119 18.79 -7.82 9.52
CA PRO A 119 19.57 -9.05 9.30
C PRO A 119 20.48 -9.38 10.49
#